data_2fa1c8b99f99c0d236854d1d99aff7de
#
_entry.id   2fa1c8b99f99c0d236854d1d99aff7de
#
_cell.length_a   1.000
_cell.length_b   1.000
_cell.length_c   1.000
_cell.angle_alpha   90.00
_cell.angle_beta   90.00
_cell.angle_gamma   90.00
#
_symmetry.space_group_name_H-M   'P 1'
#
loop_
_entity.id
_entity.type
_entity.pdbx_description
1 polymer ?
#
loop_
_entity_poly.entity_id
_entity_poly.type
_entity_poly.pdbx_seq_one_letter_code
_entity_poly.pdbx_strand_id
1 'polypeptide(L)'
;MNVERLRKIIAYSNKNREEIYSMVKRFCSFTGIEYDSDLLNILQIVRSSFQKKDYFVFEIPFTDDEIGALCYRGDGLGYVVVNTSLPKVNVNFAIAHEIYHVFFGENEFASKVEFADDHYYKHEEEYAANLFAGMLLMPEVSFRRMYLKFRDESSGNEVDTIIRLMSYYQVPYMAVLIRCLELELMDGKALPEQLFNFDRVQIRQRLADLWLDESIMDASNRDDYSHIEKIVERLGRKYIGDEYINERTLKKVLHNMRELYMKIKGE
;
A
#
# COMPACT_ATOMS: atom_id res chain seq x y z
N MET A 1 5.05 -6.12 15.11
CA MET A 1 3.70 -5.87 15.68
C MET A 1 3.67 -6.40 17.09
N ASN A 2 3.04 -5.71 18.09
CA ASN A 2 2.79 -6.28 19.41
C ASN A 2 1.27 -6.34 19.70
N VAL A 3 0.89 -7.10 20.74
CA VAL A 3 -0.52 -7.34 21.07
C VAL A 3 -1.26 -6.06 21.48
N GLU A 4 -0.59 -5.09 22.10
CA GLU A 4 -1.19 -3.82 22.48
C GLU A 4 -1.56 -2.97 21.26
N ARG A 5 -0.65 -2.87 20.30
CA ARG A 5 -0.90 -2.16 19.02
C ARG A 5 -2.04 -2.83 18.24
N LEU A 6 -2.06 -4.16 18.21
CA LEU A 6 -3.16 -4.91 17.58
C LEU A 6 -4.51 -4.59 18.19
N ARG A 7 -4.60 -4.56 19.54
CA ARG A 7 -5.86 -4.20 20.24
C ARG A 7 -6.34 -2.80 19.89
N LYS A 8 -5.42 -1.83 19.75
CA LYS A 8 -5.76 -0.46 19.30
C LYS A 8 -6.31 -0.46 17.88
N ILE A 9 -5.70 -1.21 16.96
CA ILE A 9 -6.17 -1.37 15.57
C ILE A 9 -7.58 -1.95 15.55
N ILE A 10 -7.84 -3.04 16.26
CA ILE A 10 -9.16 -3.68 16.29
C ILE A 10 -10.22 -2.78 16.95
N ALA A 11 -9.86 -2.08 18.03
CA ALA A 11 -10.77 -1.11 18.65
C ALA A 11 -11.14 0.04 17.70
N TYR A 12 -10.17 0.55 16.94
CA TYR A 12 -10.40 1.55 15.89
C TYR A 12 -11.31 1.02 14.79
N SER A 13 -11.02 -0.19 14.27
CA SER A 13 -11.82 -0.85 13.24
C SER A 13 -13.28 -1.01 13.68
N ASN A 14 -13.53 -1.52 14.89
CA ASN A 14 -14.88 -1.71 15.40
C ASN A 14 -15.67 -0.39 15.50
N LYS A 15 -15.01 0.72 15.81
CA LYS A 15 -15.64 2.04 15.94
C LYS A 15 -15.95 2.68 14.59
N ASN A 16 -15.04 2.52 13.61
CA ASN A 16 -15.07 3.32 12.37
C ASN A 16 -15.43 2.49 11.12
N ARG A 17 -15.77 1.20 11.30
CA ARG A 17 -16.01 0.24 10.21
C ARG A 17 -17.02 0.73 9.17
N GLU A 18 -18.17 1.25 9.61
CA GLU A 18 -19.26 1.69 8.71
C GLU A 18 -18.84 2.88 7.85
N GLU A 19 -18.11 3.82 8.44
CA GLU A 19 -17.60 5.00 7.74
C GLU A 19 -16.60 4.60 6.66
N ILE A 20 -15.58 3.81 7.03
CA ILE A 20 -14.55 3.34 6.08
C ILE A 20 -15.18 2.46 4.98
N TYR A 21 -16.14 1.63 5.33
CA TYR A 21 -16.92 0.85 4.36
C TYR A 21 -17.63 1.72 3.32
N SER A 22 -18.24 2.83 3.75
CA SER A 22 -18.85 3.81 2.85
C SER A 22 -17.80 4.43 1.90
N MET A 23 -16.57 4.70 2.39
CA MET A 23 -15.47 5.21 1.57
C MET A 23 -15.02 4.18 0.51
N VAL A 24 -14.90 2.90 0.89
CA VAL A 24 -14.60 1.82 -0.07
C VAL A 24 -15.65 1.76 -1.17
N LYS A 25 -16.94 1.81 -0.84
CA LYS A 25 -18.03 1.85 -1.84
C LYS A 25 -17.92 3.06 -2.77
N ARG A 26 -17.60 4.23 -2.23
CA ARG A 26 -17.41 5.45 -3.05
C ARG A 26 -16.26 5.31 -4.02
N PHE A 27 -15.14 4.71 -3.59
CA PHE A 27 -14.01 4.43 -4.46
C PHE A 27 -14.37 3.41 -5.55
N CYS A 28 -15.03 2.31 -5.20
CA CYS A 28 -15.51 1.30 -6.16
C CYS A 28 -16.44 1.92 -7.21
N SER A 29 -17.40 2.75 -6.77
CA SER A 29 -18.29 3.49 -7.69
C SER A 29 -17.53 4.43 -8.62
N PHE A 30 -16.50 5.13 -8.12
CA PHE A 30 -15.67 6.03 -8.93
C PHE A 30 -14.86 5.29 -10.01
N THR A 31 -14.36 4.11 -9.68
CA THR A 31 -13.51 3.30 -10.57
C THR A 31 -14.32 2.37 -11.49
N GLY A 32 -15.61 2.17 -11.20
CA GLY A 32 -16.46 1.21 -11.91
C GLY A 32 -16.18 -0.24 -11.52
N ILE A 33 -15.52 -0.47 -10.38
CA ILE A 33 -15.27 -1.80 -9.84
C ILE A 33 -16.52 -2.25 -9.09
N GLU A 34 -16.91 -3.50 -9.30
CA GLU A 34 -17.98 -4.08 -8.53
C GLU A 34 -17.57 -4.25 -7.07
N TYR A 35 -18.37 -3.72 -6.17
CA TYR A 35 -18.19 -3.87 -4.75
C TYR A 35 -18.27 -5.37 -4.38
N ASP A 36 -17.44 -5.83 -3.45
CA ASP A 36 -17.25 -7.23 -3.05
C ASP A 36 -16.58 -8.15 -4.11
N SER A 37 -16.05 -7.60 -5.21
CA SER A 37 -15.22 -8.38 -6.14
C SER A 37 -13.77 -8.45 -5.68
N ASP A 38 -13.12 -9.59 -5.92
CA ASP A 38 -11.69 -9.76 -5.64
C ASP A 38 -10.87 -8.94 -6.65
N LEU A 39 -9.98 -8.10 -6.13
CA LEU A 39 -9.15 -7.21 -6.96
C LEU A 39 -7.88 -7.93 -7.42
N LEU A 40 -7.80 -8.26 -8.69
CA LEU A 40 -6.66 -8.99 -9.27
C LEU A 40 -5.48 -8.09 -9.65
N ASN A 41 -5.70 -6.79 -9.88
CA ASN A 41 -4.67 -5.87 -10.36
C ASN A 41 -4.85 -4.45 -9.80
N ILE A 42 -4.54 -4.29 -8.51
CA ILE A 42 -4.71 -3.00 -7.82
C ILE A 42 -3.86 -1.89 -8.43
N LEU A 43 -2.63 -2.16 -8.88
CA LEU A 43 -1.74 -1.15 -9.45
C LEU A 43 -2.34 -0.49 -10.71
N GLN A 44 -2.95 -1.28 -11.60
CA GLN A 44 -3.57 -0.75 -12.82
C GLN A 44 -4.80 0.13 -12.49
N ILE A 45 -5.61 -0.31 -11.53
CA ILE A 45 -6.79 0.43 -11.05
C ILE A 45 -6.34 1.77 -10.47
N VAL A 46 -5.30 1.76 -9.63
CA VAL A 46 -4.76 2.95 -8.99
C VAL A 46 -4.21 3.92 -10.02
N ARG A 47 -3.39 3.47 -10.97
CA ARG A 47 -2.83 4.34 -12.02
C ARG A 47 -3.93 5.09 -12.79
N SER A 48 -4.99 4.39 -13.19
CA SER A 48 -6.09 5.00 -13.94
C SER A 48 -6.94 5.93 -13.07
N SER A 49 -7.18 5.60 -11.80
CA SER A 49 -7.99 6.40 -10.89
C SER A 49 -7.25 7.64 -10.38
N PHE A 50 -5.94 7.51 -10.10
CA PHE A 50 -5.09 8.61 -9.66
C PHE A 50 -4.89 9.65 -10.77
N GLN A 51 -4.71 9.20 -12.01
CA GLN A 51 -4.63 10.11 -13.16
C GLN A 51 -5.87 10.99 -13.30
N LYS A 52 -7.07 10.47 -12.99
CA LYS A 52 -8.33 11.26 -12.97
C LYS A 52 -8.38 12.29 -11.83
N LYS A 53 -7.46 12.23 -10.89
CA LYS A 53 -7.30 13.15 -9.74
C LYS A 53 -6.05 14.01 -9.86
N ASP A 54 -5.40 14.03 -11.04
CA ASP A 54 -4.14 14.73 -11.31
C ASP A 54 -2.96 14.24 -10.45
N TYR A 55 -2.97 12.93 -10.11
CA TYR A 55 -1.84 12.24 -9.49
C TYR A 55 -1.14 11.32 -10.46
N PHE A 56 0.19 11.27 -10.37
CA PHE A 56 1.03 10.31 -11.05
C PHE A 56 1.55 9.25 -10.08
N VAL A 57 1.69 8.02 -10.56
CA VAL A 57 2.24 6.90 -9.78
C VAL A 57 3.58 6.49 -10.38
N PHE A 58 4.63 6.55 -9.58
CA PHE A 58 5.98 6.15 -9.92
C PHE A 58 6.42 4.96 -9.07
N GLU A 59 7.19 4.07 -9.66
CA GLU A 59 7.77 2.90 -9.02
C GLU A 59 9.27 3.13 -8.89
N ILE A 60 9.78 3.20 -7.65
CA ILE A 60 11.21 3.41 -7.34
C ILE A 60 11.60 2.49 -6.18
N PRO A 61 12.74 1.79 -6.23
CA PRO A 61 13.21 0.99 -5.11
C PRO A 61 13.86 1.89 -4.05
N PHE A 62 13.36 1.84 -2.81
CA PHE A 62 13.90 2.56 -1.67
C PHE A 62 14.93 1.70 -0.91
N THR A 63 15.83 2.36 -0.20
CA THR A 63 16.73 1.68 0.77
C THR A 63 15.99 1.37 2.07
N ASP A 64 15.07 2.26 2.47
CA ASP A 64 14.24 2.07 3.66
C ASP A 64 13.10 1.09 3.35
N ASP A 65 13.07 -0.04 4.04
CA ASP A 65 12.07 -1.09 3.87
C ASP A 65 10.85 -0.94 4.81
N GLU A 66 10.84 0.09 5.64
CA GLU A 66 9.67 0.45 6.47
C GLU A 66 8.67 1.32 5.69
N ILE A 67 9.14 2.05 4.68
CA ILE A 67 8.32 2.93 3.87
C ILE A 67 7.73 2.17 2.68
N GLY A 68 6.41 2.02 2.63
CA GLY A 68 5.69 1.35 1.53
C GLY A 68 5.48 2.22 0.30
N ALA A 69 5.11 3.47 0.53
CA ALA A 69 4.91 4.50 -0.50
C ALA A 69 5.03 5.89 0.11
N LEU A 70 5.17 6.90 -0.75
CA LEU A 70 5.16 8.32 -0.39
C LEU A 70 4.14 9.03 -1.26
N CYS A 71 3.24 9.79 -0.64
CA CYS A 71 2.28 10.64 -1.33
C CYS A 71 2.66 12.11 -1.18
N TYR A 72 2.61 12.87 -2.27
CA TYR A 72 2.83 14.31 -2.28
C TYR A 72 1.80 15.02 -3.14
N ARG A 73 1.34 16.18 -2.69
CA ARG A 73 0.50 17.10 -3.48
C ARG A 73 0.99 18.54 -3.32
N GLY A 74 1.16 19.24 -4.43
CA GLY A 74 1.51 20.66 -4.44
C GLY A 74 1.21 21.29 -5.79
N ASP A 75 0.84 22.56 -5.80
CA ASP A 75 0.60 23.38 -7.01
C ASP A 75 -0.34 22.74 -8.04
N GLY A 76 -1.37 22.02 -7.57
CA GLY A 76 -2.36 21.37 -8.44
C GLY A 76 -1.93 20.02 -9.02
N LEU A 77 -0.74 19.52 -8.67
CA LEU A 77 -0.21 18.24 -9.12
C LEU A 77 0.11 17.33 -7.92
N GLY A 78 -0.18 16.05 -8.06
CA GLY A 78 0.16 15.05 -7.05
C GLY A 78 1.00 13.90 -7.60
N TYR A 79 1.80 13.27 -6.75
CA TYR A 79 2.46 12.02 -7.09
C TYR A 79 2.53 11.09 -5.90
N VAL A 80 2.44 9.82 -6.22
CA VAL A 80 2.66 8.72 -5.30
C VAL A 80 3.87 7.94 -5.79
N VAL A 81 4.88 7.81 -4.94
CA VAL A 81 6.08 7.02 -5.23
C VAL A 81 5.99 5.73 -4.43
N VAL A 82 5.94 4.61 -5.13
CA VAL A 82 5.77 3.29 -4.55
C VAL A 82 7.12 2.60 -4.39
N ASN A 83 7.39 2.06 -3.22
CA ASN A 83 8.64 1.36 -2.93
C ASN A 83 8.67 -0.05 -3.54
N THR A 84 9.42 -0.23 -4.62
CA THR A 84 9.53 -1.50 -5.34
C THR A 84 10.62 -2.44 -4.81
N SER A 85 11.37 -2.04 -3.77
CA SER A 85 12.28 -2.94 -3.03
C SER A 85 11.52 -3.90 -2.09
N LEU A 86 10.25 -3.61 -1.82
CA LEU A 86 9.40 -4.46 -1.00
C LEU A 86 8.80 -5.63 -1.78
N PRO A 87 8.42 -6.73 -1.09
CA PRO A 87 7.63 -7.81 -1.68
C PRO A 87 6.35 -7.30 -2.35
N LYS A 88 5.92 -7.95 -3.44
CA LYS A 88 4.69 -7.58 -4.17
C LYS A 88 3.47 -7.44 -3.27
N VAL A 89 3.31 -8.34 -2.28
CA VAL A 89 2.20 -8.28 -1.31
C VAL A 89 2.21 -6.98 -0.50
N ASN A 90 3.40 -6.49 -0.11
CA ASN A 90 3.55 -5.23 0.61
C ASN A 90 3.25 -4.03 -0.30
N VAL A 91 3.75 -4.07 -1.54
CA VAL A 91 3.47 -3.05 -2.57
C VAL A 91 1.97 -2.93 -2.84
N ASN A 92 1.26 -4.05 -3.01
CA ASN A 92 -0.19 -4.04 -3.23
C ASN A 92 -0.94 -3.38 -2.07
N PHE A 93 -0.55 -3.69 -0.84
CA PHE A 93 -1.17 -3.11 0.35
C PHE A 93 -0.85 -1.61 0.49
N ALA A 94 0.41 -1.21 0.28
CA ALA A 94 0.82 0.19 0.32
C ALA A 94 0.08 1.03 -0.72
N ILE A 95 -0.06 0.54 -1.95
CA ILE A 95 -0.84 1.23 -3.00
C ILE A 95 -2.31 1.39 -2.60
N ALA A 96 -2.93 0.36 -2.01
CA ALA A 96 -4.31 0.44 -1.54
C ALA A 96 -4.48 1.43 -0.37
N HIS A 97 -3.48 1.51 0.51
CA HIS A 97 -3.40 2.49 1.59
C HIS A 97 -3.36 3.93 1.04
N GLU A 98 -2.53 4.20 0.02
CA GLU A 98 -2.44 5.52 -0.61
C GLU A 98 -3.73 5.97 -1.31
N ILE A 99 -4.62 5.05 -1.69
CA ILE A 99 -5.95 5.42 -2.20
C ILE A 99 -6.72 6.24 -1.16
N TYR A 100 -6.65 5.85 0.11
CA TYR A 100 -7.32 6.59 1.17
C TYR A 100 -6.83 8.03 1.23
N HIS A 101 -5.52 8.25 1.26
CA HIS A 101 -4.94 9.60 1.32
C HIS A 101 -5.28 10.45 0.08
N VAL A 102 -5.24 9.87 -1.12
CA VAL A 102 -5.54 10.59 -2.37
C VAL A 102 -7.02 10.95 -2.51
N PHE A 103 -7.93 10.11 -2.02
CA PHE A 103 -9.38 10.29 -2.22
C PHE A 103 -10.12 10.89 -1.03
N PHE A 104 -9.65 10.66 0.19
CA PHE A 104 -10.36 10.95 1.42
C PHE A 104 -9.53 11.70 2.46
N GLY A 105 -8.20 11.75 2.33
CA GLY A 105 -7.32 12.50 3.22
C GLY A 105 -7.67 14.00 3.23
N GLU A 106 -7.54 14.65 4.39
CA GLU A 106 -7.67 16.09 4.51
C GLU A 106 -6.54 16.76 3.71
N ASN A 107 -6.88 17.63 2.76
CA ASN A 107 -6.04 18.19 1.69
C ASN A 107 -4.92 19.14 2.13
N GLU A 108 -4.36 19.02 3.31
CA GLU A 108 -3.21 19.78 3.76
C GLU A 108 -1.98 18.88 3.97
N PHE A 109 -1.50 18.27 2.90
CA PHE A 109 -0.09 17.93 2.86
C PHE A 109 0.69 19.25 2.72
N ALA A 110 1.09 19.82 3.87
CA ALA A 110 2.09 20.86 3.87
C ALA A 110 3.31 20.35 3.10
N SER A 111 3.92 21.20 2.28
CA SER A 111 5.03 20.97 1.37
C SER A 111 6.33 20.52 2.03
N LYS A 112 6.29 19.51 2.87
CA LYS A 112 7.46 18.90 3.49
C LYS A 112 7.43 17.40 3.20
N VAL A 113 8.41 16.95 2.43
CA VAL A 113 8.87 15.57 2.46
C VAL A 113 9.48 15.37 3.85
N GLU A 114 8.65 15.13 4.84
CA GLU A 114 9.09 14.66 6.14
C GLU A 114 9.18 13.14 6.02
N PHE A 115 10.41 12.65 5.88
CA PHE A 115 10.73 11.27 6.19
C PHE A 115 10.22 11.03 7.61
N ALA A 116 9.43 10.00 7.80
CA ALA A 116 8.68 9.70 9.00
C ALA A 116 9.54 9.83 10.26
N ASP A 117 9.41 10.95 10.96
CA ASP A 117 9.71 11.01 12.37
C ASP A 117 8.41 10.62 13.10
N ASP A 118 8.47 9.61 13.97
CA ASP A 118 7.35 8.90 14.63
C ASP A 118 6.37 9.80 15.41
N HIS A 119 6.54 11.12 15.39
CA HIS A 119 5.85 12.05 16.29
C HIS A 119 4.75 12.91 15.66
N TYR A 120 4.53 12.89 14.33
CA TYR A 120 3.61 13.83 13.68
C TYR A 120 2.44 13.21 12.90
N TYR A 121 2.39 11.89 12.74
CA TYR A 121 1.23 11.27 12.11
C TYR A 121 0.03 11.26 13.07
N LYS A 122 -1.09 11.78 12.62
CA LYS A 122 -2.39 11.53 13.27
C LYS A 122 -2.60 10.01 13.19
N HIS A 123 -2.28 9.28 14.24
CA HIS A 123 -2.38 7.81 14.30
C HIS A 123 -3.74 7.29 13.80
N GLU A 124 -4.80 8.09 13.93
CA GLU A 124 -6.15 7.74 13.49
C GLU A 124 -6.29 7.73 11.97
N GLU A 125 -5.62 8.64 11.24
CA GLU A 125 -5.66 8.67 9.77
C GLU A 125 -4.94 7.45 9.18
N GLU A 126 -3.80 7.07 9.73
CA GLU A 126 -3.08 5.85 9.34
C GLU A 126 -3.88 4.58 9.63
N TYR A 127 -4.60 4.54 10.75
CA TYR A 127 -5.51 3.42 11.03
C TYR A 127 -6.67 3.38 10.03
N ALA A 128 -7.21 4.53 9.64
CA ALA A 128 -8.27 4.62 8.63
C ALA A 128 -7.78 4.12 7.26
N ALA A 129 -6.60 4.56 6.83
CA ALA A 129 -5.98 4.15 5.56
C ALA A 129 -5.68 2.64 5.53
N ASN A 130 -5.15 2.09 6.63
CA ASN A 130 -4.91 0.64 6.75
C ASN A 130 -6.22 -0.17 6.75
N LEU A 131 -7.24 0.29 7.45
CA LEU A 131 -8.57 -0.35 7.47
C LEU A 131 -9.22 -0.29 6.09
N PHE A 132 -9.14 0.85 5.41
CA PHE A 132 -9.61 1.02 4.04
C PHE A 132 -8.93 0.04 3.10
N ALA A 133 -7.58 -0.05 3.13
CA ALA A 133 -6.81 -0.98 2.32
C ALA A 133 -7.21 -2.44 2.59
N GLY A 134 -7.35 -2.81 3.86
CA GLY A 134 -7.80 -4.15 4.27
C GLY A 134 -9.20 -4.49 3.74
N MET A 135 -10.15 -3.56 3.84
CA MET A 135 -11.52 -3.76 3.35
C MET A 135 -11.60 -3.82 1.83
N LEU A 136 -10.81 -2.99 1.13
CA LEU A 136 -10.78 -2.94 -0.33
C LEU A 136 -10.16 -4.21 -0.93
N LEU A 137 -9.02 -4.66 -0.40
CA LEU A 137 -8.29 -5.80 -0.94
C LEU A 137 -8.85 -7.15 -0.49
N MET A 138 -9.53 -7.18 0.66
CA MET A 138 -10.12 -8.39 1.27
C MET A 138 -11.60 -8.17 1.60
N PRO A 139 -12.49 -8.12 0.58
CA PRO A 139 -13.92 -7.89 0.76
C PRO A 139 -14.54 -8.94 1.70
N GLU A 140 -15.42 -8.52 2.60
CA GLU A 140 -15.89 -9.37 3.70
C GLU A 140 -16.53 -10.67 3.22
N VAL A 141 -17.43 -10.61 2.24
CA VAL A 141 -18.18 -11.79 1.76
C VAL A 141 -17.22 -12.82 1.15
N SER A 142 -16.34 -12.37 0.25
CA SER A 142 -15.32 -13.24 -0.35
C SER A 142 -14.36 -13.78 0.71
N PHE A 143 -13.89 -12.90 1.62
CA PHE A 143 -12.92 -13.28 2.64
C PHE A 143 -13.44 -14.34 3.60
N ARG A 144 -14.68 -14.21 4.10
CA ARG A 144 -15.31 -15.23 4.96
C ARG A 144 -15.40 -16.58 4.26
N ARG A 145 -15.83 -16.58 2.98
CA ARG A 145 -15.92 -17.80 2.17
C ARG A 145 -14.55 -18.46 1.99
N MET A 146 -13.51 -17.67 1.64
CA MET A 146 -12.17 -18.19 1.41
C MET A 146 -11.49 -18.63 2.71
N TYR A 147 -11.75 -17.94 3.83
CA TYR A 147 -11.28 -18.36 5.14
C TYR A 147 -11.79 -19.75 5.51
N LEU A 148 -13.10 -20.00 5.40
CA LEU A 148 -13.68 -21.31 5.70
C LEU A 148 -13.10 -22.41 4.80
N LYS A 149 -12.99 -22.14 3.50
CA LYS A 149 -12.39 -23.06 2.54
C LYS A 149 -10.95 -23.43 2.92
N PHE A 150 -10.09 -22.42 3.14
CA PHE A 150 -8.67 -22.66 3.42
C PHE A 150 -8.43 -23.23 4.82
N ARG A 151 -9.29 -22.91 5.78
CA ARG A 151 -9.24 -23.54 7.11
C ARG A 151 -9.51 -25.04 7.02
N ASP A 152 -10.47 -25.46 6.22
CA ASP A 152 -10.76 -26.88 5.96
C ASP A 152 -9.59 -27.57 5.26
N GLU A 153 -9.08 -26.98 4.16
CA GLU A 153 -7.90 -27.48 3.44
C GLU A 153 -6.63 -27.56 4.31
N SER A 154 -6.52 -26.72 5.33
CA SER A 154 -5.40 -26.68 6.29
C SER A 154 -5.64 -27.55 7.53
N SER A 155 -6.71 -28.35 7.58
CA SER A 155 -7.09 -29.15 8.72
C SER A 155 -7.15 -28.35 10.02
N GLY A 156 -7.59 -27.11 9.95
CA GLY A 156 -7.70 -26.18 11.07
C GLY A 156 -6.39 -25.49 11.51
N ASN A 157 -5.28 -25.70 10.78
CA ASN A 157 -4.03 -24.98 11.06
C ASN A 157 -4.19 -23.49 10.68
N GLU A 158 -4.13 -22.60 11.71
CA GLU A 158 -4.37 -21.17 11.51
C GLU A 158 -3.27 -20.49 10.70
N VAL A 159 -2.01 -20.87 10.88
CA VAL A 159 -0.86 -20.32 10.10
C VAL A 159 -1.04 -20.63 8.62
N ASP A 160 -1.34 -21.89 8.29
CA ASP A 160 -1.52 -22.31 6.91
C ASP A 160 -2.74 -21.64 6.27
N THR A 161 -3.80 -21.47 7.04
CA THR A 161 -4.99 -20.73 6.61
C THR A 161 -4.65 -19.30 6.24
N ILE A 162 -3.87 -18.58 7.09
CA ILE A 162 -3.44 -17.21 6.83
C ILE A 162 -2.50 -17.14 5.61
N ILE A 163 -1.56 -18.07 5.46
CA ILE A 163 -0.63 -18.14 4.32
C ILE A 163 -1.40 -18.36 3.00
N ARG A 164 -2.40 -19.25 2.98
CA ARG A 164 -3.26 -19.45 1.81
C ARG A 164 -4.07 -18.20 1.46
N LEU A 165 -4.64 -17.52 2.46
CA LEU A 165 -5.33 -16.25 2.26
C LEU A 165 -4.39 -15.15 1.76
N MET A 166 -3.18 -15.04 2.34
CA MET A 166 -2.13 -14.13 1.90
C MET A 166 -1.80 -14.35 0.41
N SER A 167 -1.61 -15.60 0.00
CA SER A 167 -1.34 -15.96 -1.40
C SER A 167 -2.52 -15.63 -2.31
N TYR A 168 -3.74 -15.91 -1.89
CA TYR A 168 -4.94 -15.66 -2.67
C TYR A 168 -5.21 -14.18 -2.91
N TYR A 169 -5.18 -13.36 -1.83
CA TYR A 169 -5.44 -11.92 -1.91
C TYR A 169 -4.20 -11.10 -2.27
N GLN A 170 -3.02 -11.71 -2.29
CA GLN A 170 -1.73 -11.05 -2.53
C GLN A 170 -1.50 -9.83 -1.63
N VAL A 171 -1.71 -10.01 -0.34
CA VAL A 171 -1.55 -9.01 0.72
C VAL A 171 -0.61 -9.51 1.82
N PRO A 172 -0.01 -8.63 2.66
CA PRO A 172 0.89 -9.06 3.72
C PRO A 172 0.22 -9.99 4.74
N TYR A 173 1.00 -10.92 5.30
CA TYR A 173 0.58 -11.86 6.35
C TYR A 173 -0.17 -11.16 7.51
N MET A 174 0.40 -10.05 8.02
CA MET A 174 -0.20 -9.30 9.12
C MET A 174 -1.52 -8.62 8.73
N ALA A 175 -1.68 -8.19 7.49
CA ALA A 175 -2.95 -7.64 7.02
C ALA A 175 -4.06 -8.71 7.02
N VAL A 176 -3.73 -9.94 6.62
CA VAL A 176 -4.66 -11.08 6.69
C VAL A 176 -5.04 -11.41 8.14
N LEU A 177 -4.06 -11.48 9.04
CA LEU A 177 -4.30 -11.75 10.46
C LEU A 177 -5.22 -10.68 11.07
N ILE A 178 -4.95 -9.40 10.82
CA ILE A 178 -5.79 -8.29 11.28
C ILE A 178 -7.21 -8.46 10.73
N ARG A 179 -7.34 -8.78 9.44
CA ARG A 179 -8.65 -8.97 8.80
C ARG A 179 -9.45 -10.12 9.40
N CYS A 180 -8.79 -11.23 9.75
CA CYS A 180 -9.43 -12.34 10.47
C CYS A 180 -10.00 -11.89 11.84
N LEU A 181 -9.28 -11.03 12.55
CA LEU A 181 -9.73 -10.51 13.84
C LEU A 181 -10.84 -9.48 13.72
N GLU A 182 -10.76 -8.58 12.73
CA GLU A 182 -11.80 -7.59 12.42
C GLU A 182 -13.14 -8.26 12.08
N LEU A 183 -13.07 -9.41 11.45
CA LEU A 183 -14.25 -10.20 11.06
C LEU A 183 -14.65 -11.27 12.08
N GLU A 184 -14.00 -11.28 13.26
CA GLU A 184 -14.26 -12.25 14.35
C GLU A 184 -14.16 -13.72 13.90
N LEU A 185 -13.26 -14.00 12.94
CA LEU A 185 -13.01 -15.37 12.44
C LEU A 185 -12.03 -16.13 13.33
N MET A 186 -11.26 -15.39 14.14
CA MET A 186 -10.29 -15.91 15.11
C MET A 186 -10.51 -15.25 16.47
N ASP A 187 -10.25 -15.99 17.56
CA ASP A 187 -10.38 -15.43 18.91
C ASP A 187 -9.18 -14.51 19.26
N GLY A 188 -9.44 -13.20 19.25
CA GLY A 188 -8.45 -12.19 19.58
C GLY A 188 -7.96 -12.20 21.05
N LYS A 189 -8.61 -12.95 21.95
CA LYS A 189 -8.22 -13.02 23.36
C LYS A 189 -7.14 -14.06 23.62
N ALA A 190 -7.07 -15.10 22.79
CA ALA A 190 -6.17 -16.25 22.93
C ALA A 190 -5.25 -16.43 21.72
N LEU A 191 -4.76 -15.32 21.13
CA LEU A 191 -3.87 -15.40 19.96
C LEU A 191 -2.52 -16.01 20.35
N PRO A 192 -2.13 -17.14 19.77
CA PRO A 192 -0.83 -17.75 20.01
C PRO A 192 0.29 -16.81 19.55
N GLU A 193 1.35 -16.65 20.38
CA GLU A 193 2.53 -15.85 20.00
C GLU A 193 3.13 -16.25 18.65
N GLN A 194 3.05 -17.52 18.31
CA GLN A 194 3.53 -18.05 17.02
C GLN A 194 2.87 -17.39 15.79
N LEU A 195 1.65 -16.82 15.91
CA LEU A 195 1.00 -16.10 14.83
C LEU A 195 1.63 -14.72 14.56
N PHE A 196 2.38 -14.17 15.51
CA PHE A 196 3.01 -12.84 15.38
C PHE A 196 4.48 -12.90 14.96
N ASN A 197 5.12 -14.05 15.09
CA ASN A 197 6.57 -14.20 14.97
C ASN A 197 7.00 -14.85 13.64
N PHE A 198 6.21 -14.64 12.58
CA PHE A 198 6.58 -15.10 11.24
C PHE A 198 7.40 -14.04 10.51
N ASP A 199 8.67 -14.37 10.24
CA ASP A 199 9.53 -13.56 9.40
C ASP A 199 9.35 -13.87 7.89
N ARG A 200 9.97 -13.05 7.04
CA ARG A 200 9.89 -13.21 5.58
C ARG A 200 10.42 -14.57 5.08
N VAL A 201 11.44 -15.10 5.72
CA VAL A 201 12.05 -16.39 5.34
C VAL A 201 11.09 -17.55 5.67
N GLN A 202 10.52 -17.52 6.86
CA GLN A 202 9.53 -18.51 7.32
C GLN A 202 8.26 -18.48 6.46
N ILE A 203 7.77 -17.27 6.08
CA ILE A 203 6.62 -17.12 5.18
C ILE A 203 6.94 -17.75 3.82
N ARG A 204 8.10 -17.44 3.23
CA ARG A 204 8.50 -18.02 1.93
C ARG A 204 8.61 -19.53 1.99
N GLN A 205 9.26 -20.08 3.03
CA GLN A 205 9.34 -21.52 3.21
C GLN A 205 7.95 -22.15 3.32
N ARG A 206 7.03 -21.51 4.05
CA ARG A 206 5.69 -22.05 4.20
C ARG A 206 4.86 -21.99 2.92
N LEU A 207 5.03 -20.95 2.09
CA LEU A 207 4.46 -20.91 0.75
C LEU A 207 4.92 -22.09 -0.09
N ALA A 208 6.22 -22.38 -0.10
CA ALA A 208 6.80 -23.52 -0.80
C ALA A 208 6.23 -24.87 -0.30
N ASP A 209 6.19 -25.08 1.03
CA ASP A 209 5.65 -26.29 1.65
C ASP A 209 4.19 -26.54 1.27
N LEU A 210 3.42 -25.47 1.05
CA LEU A 210 2.01 -25.51 0.66
C LEU A 210 1.80 -25.51 -0.86
N TRP A 211 2.89 -25.57 -1.67
CA TRP A 211 2.86 -25.52 -3.14
C TRP A 211 2.17 -24.25 -3.68
N LEU A 212 2.41 -23.11 -2.99
CA LEU A 212 1.90 -21.80 -3.38
C LEU A 212 3.00 -20.99 -4.09
N ASP A 213 2.59 -19.92 -4.79
CA ASP A 213 3.51 -19.04 -5.52
C ASP A 213 4.37 -18.20 -4.54
N GLU A 214 5.66 -18.52 -4.46
CA GLU A 214 6.62 -17.78 -3.65
C GLU A 214 6.97 -16.39 -4.23
N SER A 215 6.74 -16.18 -5.54
CA SER A 215 7.10 -14.94 -6.23
C SER A 215 6.35 -13.72 -5.71
N ILE A 216 5.28 -13.91 -4.96
CA ILE A 216 4.57 -12.83 -4.25
C ILE A 216 5.43 -12.15 -3.18
N MET A 217 6.48 -12.85 -2.71
CA MET A 217 7.48 -12.35 -1.76
C MET A 217 8.68 -11.70 -2.46
N ASP A 218 8.72 -11.64 -3.78
CA ASP A 218 9.80 -11.01 -4.53
C ASP A 218 9.56 -9.52 -4.69
N ALA A 219 10.63 -8.74 -4.60
CA ALA A 219 10.66 -7.34 -4.97
C ALA A 219 10.72 -7.20 -6.49
N SER A 220 9.96 -6.27 -7.08
CA SER A 220 10.07 -6.02 -8.51
C SER A 220 11.33 -5.25 -8.87
N ASN A 221 11.85 -4.44 -7.94
CA ASN A 221 12.98 -3.52 -8.11
C ASN A 221 12.84 -2.63 -9.36
N ARG A 222 11.60 -2.41 -9.81
CA ARG A 222 11.32 -1.52 -10.93
C ARG A 222 11.71 -0.10 -10.56
N ASP A 223 12.40 0.58 -11.47
CA ASP A 223 12.88 1.94 -11.27
C ASP A 223 12.45 2.83 -12.45
N ASP A 224 11.49 3.70 -12.19
CA ASP A 224 10.97 4.64 -13.17
C ASP A 224 11.80 5.95 -13.23
N TYR A 225 12.86 6.13 -12.43
CA TYR A 225 13.59 7.40 -12.31
C TYR A 225 14.09 7.92 -13.65
N SER A 226 14.76 7.08 -14.43
CA SER A 226 15.31 7.49 -15.75
C SER A 226 14.21 7.88 -16.75
N HIS A 227 13.01 7.31 -16.62
CA HIS A 227 11.87 7.67 -17.43
C HIS A 227 11.30 9.04 -17.01
N ILE A 228 11.17 9.26 -15.70
CA ILE A 228 10.73 10.54 -15.12
C ILE A 228 11.70 11.67 -15.51
N GLU A 229 13.01 11.45 -15.36
CA GLU A 229 14.05 12.43 -15.70
C GLU A 229 13.93 12.88 -17.17
N LYS A 230 13.75 11.94 -18.11
CA LYS A 230 13.55 12.23 -19.54
C LYS A 230 12.26 13.01 -19.82
N ILE A 231 11.17 12.71 -19.12
CA ILE A 231 9.91 13.46 -19.24
C ILE A 231 10.11 14.90 -18.77
N VAL A 232 10.71 15.09 -17.59
CA VAL A 232 10.96 16.43 -17.02
C VAL A 232 11.91 17.22 -17.91
N GLU A 233 12.97 16.62 -18.43
CA GLU A 233 13.88 17.27 -19.37
C GLU A 233 13.15 17.72 -20.64
N ARG A 234 12.36 16.85 -21.25
CA ARG A 234 11.60 17.16 -22.48
C ARG A 234 10.60 18.29 -22.25
N LEU A 235 9.83 18.24 -21.15
CA LEU A 235 8.87 19.29 -20.81
C LEU A 235 9.58 20.60 -20.47
N GLY A 236 10.68 20.55 -19.74
CA GLY A 236 11.50 21.70 -19.41
C GLY A 236 12.05 22.41 -20.64
N ARG A 237 12.55 21.67 -21.64
CA ARG A 237 13.00 22.23 -22.93
C ARG A 237 11.86 22.90 -23.68
N LYS A 238 10.64 22.32 -23.66
CA LYS A 238 9.46 22.97 -24.22
C LYS A 238 9.17 24.30 -23.52
N TYR A 239 9.14 24.31 -22.17
CA TYR A 239 8.90 25.53 -21.40
C TYR A 239 9.99 26.61 -21.57
N ILE A 240 11.24 26.21 -21.89
CA ILE A 240 12.29 27.16 -22.27
C ILE A 240 11.95 27.79 -23.63
N GLY A 241 11.51 26.98 -24.61
CA GLY A 241 11.08 27.47 -25.91
C GLY A 241 9.86 28.41 -25.85
N ASP A 242 8.96 28.19 -24.91
CA ASP A 242 7.79 29.01 -24.65
C ASP A 242 8.07 30.19 -23.68
N GLU A 243 9.35 30.41 -23.27
CA GLU A 243 9.84 31.49 -22.39
C GLU A 243 9.28 31.47 -20.95
N TYR A 244 8.70 30.36 -20.50
CA TYR A 244 8.19 30.22 -19.12
C TYR A 244 9.29 29.99 -18.08
N ILE A 245 10.39 29.31 -18.46
CA ILE A 245 11.54 29.03 -17.59
C ILE A 245 12.84 29.24 -18.38
N ASN A 246 13.96 29.33 -17.68
CA ASN A 246 15.29 29.41 -18.31
C ASN A 246 16.10 28.12 -18.08
N GLU A 247 17.20 27.96 -18.81
CA GLU A 247 18.14 26.82 -18.73
C GLU A 247 18.64 26.57 -17.28
N ARG A 248 18.87 27.64 -16.52
CA ARG A 248 19.34 27.52 -15.12
C ARG A 248 18.28 26.88 -14.24
N THR A 249 17.01 27.25 -14.44
CA THR A 249 15.88 26.68 -13.70
C THR A 249 15.73 25.18 -14.02
N LEU A 250 15.76 24.79 -15.30
CA LEU A 250 15.69 23.38 -15.67
C LEU A 250 16.84 22.56 -15.06
N LYS A 251 18.07 23.05 -15.15
CA LYS A 251 19.24 22.38 -14.55
C LYS A 251 19.08 22.22 -13.04
N LYS A 252 18.53 23.24 -12.33
CA LYS A 252 18.27 23.16 -10.90
C LYS A 252 17.22 22.09 -10.57
N VAL A 253 16.12 22.02 -11.33
CA VAL A 253 15.08 21.00 -11.13
C VAL A 253 15.65 19.60 -11.32
N LEU A 254 16.36 19.34 -12.40
CA LEU A 254 16.98 18.03 -12.67
C LEU A 254 18.02 17.66 -11.60
N HIS A 255 18.81 18.63 -11.14
CA HIS A 255 19.76 18.40 -10.04
C HIS A 255 19.04 18.02 -8.74
N ASN A 256 18.03 18.79 -8.33
CA ASN A 256 17.27 18.50 -7.10
C ASN A 256 16.57 17.15 -7.16
N MET A 257 16.02 16.76 -8.34
CA MET A 257 15.44 15.44 -8.54
C MET A 257 16.48 14.33 -8.35
N ARG A 258 17.69 14.51 -8.89
CA ARG A 258 18.76 13.53 -8.75
C ARG A 258 19.22 13.40 -7.30
N GLU A 259 19.40 14.50 -6.58
CA GLU A 259 19.73 14.52 -5.16
C GLU A 259 18.67 13.79 -4.32
N LEU A 260 17.38 14.03 -4.59
CA LEU A 260 16.29 13.33 -3.91
C LEU A 260 16.32 11.82 -4.21
N TYR A 261 16.52 11.47 -5.48
CA TYR A 261 16.61 10.07 -5.88
C TYR A 261 17.78 9.34 -5.20
N MET A 262 18.97 9.96 -5.15
CA MET A 262 20.15 9.40 -4.46
C MET A 262 19.88 9.19 -2.98
N LYS A 263 19.22 10.14 -2.31
CA LYS A 263 18.80 9.99 -0.91
C LYS A 263 17.85 8.81 -0.70
N ILE A 264 16.86 8.63 -1.58
CA ILE A 264 15.93 7.49 -1.54
C ILE A 264 16.67 6.16 -1.72
N LYS A 265 17.73 6.15 -2.54
CA LYS A 265 18.58 4.97 -2.79
C LYS A 265 19.63 4.74 -1.71
N GLY A 266 19.80 5.67 -0.77
CA GLY A 266 20.84 5.59 0.27
C GLY A 266 22.26 5.80 -0.26
N GLU A 267 22.40 6.52 -1.37
CA GLU A 267 23.68 6.83 -2.04
C GLU A 267 24.11 8.30 -1.81
#